data_cbc4a300872305a778aed6363b8b6ccb
#
_entry.id   cbc4a300872305a778aed6363b8b6ccb
#
_cell.length_a   1.000
_cell.length_b   1.000
_cell.length_c   1.000
_cell.angle_alpha   90.00
_cell.angle_beta   90.00
_cell.angle_gamma   90.00
#
_symmetry.space_group_name_H-M   'P 1'
#
loop_
_entity.id
_entity.type
_entity.pdbx_description
1 polymer ?
#
loop_
_entity_poly.entity_id
_entity_poly.type
_entity_poly.pdbx_seq_one_letter_code
_entity_poly.pdbx_strand_id
1 'polypeptide(L)'
;MFHRTPSGFMLDFPNGWTASVQFGPGNYCTNRDSRRNPFSHQVEFLKSNTAEIAAWRTADRESSTTRGWFTFDDGQDVKGWQNVDSVMEFLNMISQLESTD
;
A
#
# COMPACT_ATOMS: atom_id res chain seq x y z
N MET A 1 3.22 12.02 -7.50
CA MET A 1 2.51 12.81 -6.47
C MET A 1 2.36 11.97 -5.22
N PHE A 2 2.60 12.57 -4.09
CA PHE A 2 2.43 11.90 -2.79
C PHE A 2 1.02 12.15 -2.26
N HIS A 3 0.40 11.08 -1.76
CA HIS A 3 -0.91 11.16 -1.12
C HIS A 3 -0.81 10.60 0.30
N ARG A 4 -1.34 11.33 1.27
CA ARG A 4 -1.51 10.79 2.62
C ARG A 4 -2.83 10.03 2.67
N THR A 5 -2.84 8.93 3.43
CA THR A 5 -4.06 8.20 3.75
C THR A 5 -4.17 8.07 5.26
N PRO A 6 -5.33 7.69 5.82
CA PRO A 6 -5.46 7.53 7.27
C PRO A 6 -4.47 6.53 7.87
N SER A 7 -4.00 5.54 7.10
CA SER A 7 -3.14 4.48 7.61
C SER A 7 -1.84 4.31 6.83
N GLY A 8 -1.46 5.27 5.99
CA GLY A 8 -0.22 5.16 5.22
C GLY A 8 -0.10 6.22 4.14
N PHE A 9 0.33 5.79 2.96
CA PHE A 9 0.50 6.72 1.85
C PHE A 9 0.35 6.00 0.50
N MET A 10 0.17 6.81 -0.53
CA MET A 10 0.18 6.36 -1.93
C MET A 10 1.11 7.25 -2.74
N LEU A 11 1.69 6.67 -3.78
CA LEU A 11 2.60 7.37 -4.70
C LEU A 11 2.09 7.19 -6.12
N ASP A 12 1.85 8.31 -6.81
CA ASP A 12 1.58 8.29 -8.25
C ASP A 12 2.91 8.47 -8.98
N PHE A 13 3.30 7.48 -9.77
CA PHE A 13 4.53 7.52 -10.55
C PHE A 13 4.29 8.13 -11.94
N PRO A 14 5.33 8.73 -12.55
CA PRO A 14 5.19 9.31 -13.89
C PRO A 14 4.78 8.30 -14.97
N ASN A 15 4.98 7.00 -14.75
CA ASN A 15 4.61 5.95 -15.70
C ASN A 15 3.12 5.60 -15.69
N GLY A 16 2.31 6.29 -14.89
CA GLY A 16 0.87 6.05 -14.82
C GLY A 16 0.44 4.98 -13.82
N TRP A 17 1.36 4.51 -12.99
CA TRP A 17 1.06 3.57 -11.90
C TRP A 17 0.99 4.28 -10.56
N THR A 18 0.15 3.76 -9.68
CA THR A 18 0.04 4.20 -8.29
C THR A 18 0.35 3.02 -7.39
N ALA A 19 1.18 3.23 -6.38
CA ALA A 19 1.45 2.24 -5.35
C ALA A 19 0.90 2.71 -4.01
N SER A 20 0.37 1.77 -3.23
CA SER A 20 -0.18 2.02 -1.89
C SER A 20 0.60 1.24 -0.85
N VAL A 21 0.91 1.91 0.26
CA VAL A 21 1.58 1.31 1.43
C VAL A 21 0.74 1.67 2.64
N GLN A 22 0.13 0.67 3.27
CA GLN A 22 -0.78 0.85 4.40
C GLN A 22 -0.32 0.00 5.58
N PHE A 23 -0.34 0.57 6.79
CA PHE A 23 0.18 -0.12 7.96
C PHE A 23 -0.59 0.22 9.24
N GLY A 24 -1.85 0.58 9.11
CA GLY A 24 -2.71 0.88 10.25
C GLY A 24 -3.57 -0.31 10.70
N PRO A 25 -4.41 -0.11 11.71
CA PRO A 25 -5.38 -1.13 12.13
C PRO A 25 -6.29 -1.54 10.97
N GLY A 26 -6.54 -2.83 10.85
CA GLY A 26 -7.36 -3.37 9.77
C GLY A 26 -6.61 -3.69 8.48
N ASN A 27 -5.38 -3.19 8.31
CA ASN A 27 -4.53 -3.56 7.19
C ASN A 27 -3.81 -4.89 7.46
N TYR A 28 -3.41 -5.59 6.40
CA TYR A 28 -2.66 -6.85 6.53
C TYR A 28 -1.20 -6.56 6.88
N CYS A 29 -0.97 -6.22 8.15
CA CYS A 29 0.33 -5.82 8.69
C CYS A 29 0.38 -6.06 10.20
N THR A 30 1.51 -5.75 10.83
CA THR A 30 1.72 -5.92 12.27
C THR A 30 0.63 -5.26 13.12
N ASN A 31 0.09 -4.13 12.64
CA ASN A 31 -0.94 -3.37 13.36
C ASN A 31 -2.38 -3.85 13.10
N ARG A 32 -2.57 -4.95 12.34
CA ARG A 32 -3.89 -5.38 11.89
C ARG A 32 -4.90 -5.50 13.01
N ASP A 33 -4.51 -6.13 14.10
CA ASP A 33 -5.39 -6.44 15.23
C ASP A 33 -5.29 -5.41 16.35
N SER A 34 -4.56 -4.32 16.13
CA SER A 34 -4.45 -3.25 17.10
C SER A 34 -5.79 -2.55 17.25
N ARG A 35 -6.31 -2.51 18.47
CA ARG A 35 -7.56 -1.84 18.75
C ARG A 35 -7.28 -0.41 19.20
N ARG A 36 -8.14 0.49 18.74
CA ARG A 36 -8.12 1.85 19.22
C ARG A 36 -8.52 1.85 20.68
N ASN A 37 -7.55 2.10 21.54
CA ASN A 37 -7.81 2.34 22.96
C ASN A 37 -7.88 3.86 23.14
N PRO A 38 -9.03 4.44 23.53
CA PRO A 38 -9.14 5.88 23.69
C PRO A 38 -8.26 6.44 24.80
N PHE A 39 -7.73 5.58 25.66
CA PHE A 39 -6.82 5.96 26.75
C PHE A 39 -5.35 5.71 26.42
N SER A 40 -5.03 5.12 25.26
CA SER A 40 -3.65 4.89 24.86
C SER A 40 -3.11 6.10 24.10
N HIS A 41 -1.82 6.37 24.30
CA HIS A 41 -1.12 7.27 23.39
C HIS A 41 -1.04 6.60 22.03
N GLN A 42 -1.69 7.20 21.04
CA GLN A 42 -1.83 6.61 19.68
C GLN A 42 -0.51 6.54 18.92
N VAL A 43 0.61 6.82 19.54
CA VAL A 43 1.94 6.77 18.93
C VAL A 43 2.23 5.39 18.32
N GLU A 44 1.70 4.33 18.94
CA GLU A 44 1.90 2.96 18.48
C GLU A 44 1.28 2.68 17.11
N PHE A 45 0.26 3.45 16.72
CA PHE A 45 -0.37 3.33 15.43
C PHE A 45 0.38 4.08 14.33
N LEU A 46 1.38 4.88 14.70
CA LEU A 46 2.19 5.65 13.77
C LEU A 46 3.39 4.85 13.25
N LYS A 47 3.59 3.63 13.75
CA LYS A 47 4.71 2.78 13.33
C LYS A 47 4.25 1.33 13.23
N SER A 48 4.87 0.59 12.32
CA SER A 48 4.63 -0.82 12.12
C SER A 48 5.89 -1.46 11.55
N ASN A 49 6.17 -2.71 11.93
CA ASN A 49 7.29 -3.45 11.35
C ASN A 49 7.01 -3.90 9.92
N THR A 50 5.74 -4.05 9.57
CA THR A 50 5.33 -4.51 8.25
C THR A 50 4.20 -3.65 7.72
N ALA A 51 3.99 -3.72 6.40
CA ALA A 51 2.93 -2.98 5.72
C ALA A 51 2.23 -3.86 4.69
N GLU A 52 1.03 -3.42 4.32
CA GLU A 52 0.25 -3.99 3.22
C GLU A 52 0.54 -3.16 1.96
N ILE A 53 0.81 -3.82 0.84
CA ILE A 53 1.12 -3.15 -0.41
C ILE A 53 0.16 -3.56 -1.52
N ALA A 54 -0.11 -2.62 -2.43
CA ALA A 54 -0.90 -2.83 -3.63
C ALA A 54 -0.50 -1.77 -4.65
N ALA A 55 -0.82 -2.03 -5.92
CA ALA A 55 -0.61 -1.05 -6.98
C ALA A 55 -1.69 -1.20 -8.04
N TRP A 56 -1.96 -0.10 -8.74
CA TRP A 56 -2.94 -0.07 -9.82
C TRP A 56 -2.57 1.03 -10.81
N ARG A 57 -3.16 0.98 -11.98
CA ARG A 57 -3.01 2.09 -12.92
C ARG A 57 -3.75 3.30 -12.35
N THR A 58 -3.09 4.44 -12.34
CA THR A 58 -3.63 5.67 -11.74
C THR A 58 -5.01 6.02 -12.30
N ALA A 59 -5.22 5.81 -13.60
CA ALA A 59 -6.49 6.08 -14.25
C ALA A 59 -7.64 5.19 -13.75
N ASP A 60 -7.33 4.04 -13.13
CA ASP A 60 -8.33 3.09 -12.66
C ASP A 60 -8.63 3.22 -11.17
N ARG A 61 -8.09 4.24 -10.51
CA ARG A 61 -8.24 4.44 -9.05
C ARG A 61 -9.70 4.44 -8.60
N GLU A 62 -10.55 5.09 -9.37
CA GLU A 62 -11.98 5.25 -9.05
C GLU A 62 -12.82 4.03 -9.43
N SER A 63 -12.20 3.04 -10.04
CA SER A 63 -12.92 1.83 -10.48
C SER A 63 -13.33 1.00 -9.28
N SER A 64 -14.56 0.50 -9.28
CA SER A 64 -15.06 -0.43 -8.26
C SER A 64 -14.54 -1.85 -8.46
N THR A 65 -13.76 -2.09 -9.51
CA THR A 65 -13.18 -3.40 -9.82
C THR A 65 -11.68 -3.37 -9.60
N THR A 66 -11.06 -4.55 -9.43
CA THR A 66 -9.60 -4.68 -9.34
C THR A 66 -8.93 -4.76 -10.71
N ARG A 67 -9.70 -4.51 -11.77
CA ARG A 67 -9.17 -4.48 -13.13
C ARG A 67 -8.12 -3.37 -13.26
N GLY A 68 -6.92 -3.74 -13.70
CA GLY A 68 -5.81 -2.81 -13.77
C GLY A 68 -4.94 -2.78 -12.53
N TRP A 69 -5.27 -3.56 -11.52
CA TRP A 69 -4.42 -3.73 -10.35
C TRP A 69 -3.28 -4.69 -10.65
N PHE A 70 -2.13 -4.43 -10.04
CA PHE A 70 -0.98 -5.31 -10.10
C PHE A 70 -1.30 -6.62 -9.38
N THR A 71 -1.04 -7.75 -10.03
CA THR A 71 -1.26 -9.07 -9.46
C THR A 71 0.07 -9.66 -9.02
N PHE A 72 0.18 -10.04 -7.76
CA PHE A 72 1.37 -10.68 -7.20
C PHE A 72 1.46 -12.15 -7.64
N ASP A 73 2.61 -12.77 -7.40
CA ASP A 73 2.89 -14.16 -7.81
C ASP A 73 1.89 -15.17 -7.26
N ASP A 74 1.31 -14.88 -6.11
CA ASP A 74 0.29 -15.74 -5.47
C ASP A 74 -1.11 -15.53 -6.04
N GLY A 75 -1.26 -14.65 -7.03
CA GLY A 75 -2.56 -14.33 -7.64
C GLY A 75 -3.37 -13.29 -6.87
N GLN A 76 -2.85 -12.75 -5.79
CA GLN A 76 -3.53 -11.72 -5.00
C GLN A 76 -3.24 -10.33 -5.53
N ASP A 77 -4.19 -9.41 -5.33
CA ASP A 77 -4.04 -7.99 -5.69
C ASP A 77 -3.45 -7.16 -4.55
N VAL A 78 -3.37 -7.73 -3.36
CA VAL A 78 -2.84 -7.08 -2.16
C VAL A 78 -1.89 -8.05 -1.50
N LYS A 79 -0.76 -7.56 -1.02
CA LYS A 79 0.22 -8.38 -0.30
C LYS A 79 0.49 -7.78 1.07
N GLY A 80 0.22 -8.56 2.12
CA GLY A 80 0.39 -8.14 3.50
C GLY A 80 1.74 -8.49 4.09
N TRP A 81 1.97 -7.99 5.29
CA TRP A 81 3.13 -8.30 6.14
C TRP A 81 4.48 -8.14 5.45
N GLN A 82 4.64 -7.11 4.65
CA GLN A 82 5.89 -6.81 3.95
C GLN A 82 6.79 -5.92 4.81
N ASN A 83 8.05 -6.32 4.99
CA ASN A 83 9.01 -5.50 5.71
C ASN A 83 9.47 -4.31 4.86
N VAL A 84 10.27 -3.41 5.45
CA VAL A 84 10.73 -2.19 4.79
C VAL A 84 11.47 -2.51 3.48
N ASP A 85 12.39 -3.47 3.51
CA ASP A 85 13.17 -3.81 2.32
C ASP A 85 12.28 -4.31 1.19
N SER A 86 11.31 -5.16 1.50
CA SER A 86 10.35 -5.68 0.50
C SER A 86 9.48 -4.57 -0.05
N VAL A 87 9.05 -3.62 0.80
CA VAL A 87 8.27 -2.47 0.35
C VAL A 87 9.09 -1.60 -0.61
N MET A 88 10.36 -1.35 -0.30
CA MET A 88 11.22 -0.55 -1.17
C MET A 88 11.47 -1.23 -2.51
N GLU A 89 11.69 -2.53 -2.52
CA GLU A 89 11.84 -3.31 -3.76
C GLU A 89 10.57 -3.21 -4.60
N PHE A 90 9.42 -3.34 -3.96
CA PHE A 90 8.11 -3.22 -4.63
C PHE A 90 7.94 -1.84 -5.26
N LEU A 91 8.16 -0.77 -4.51
CA LEU A 91 8.02 0.59 -5.01
C LEU A 91 8.95 0.84 -6.20
N ASN A 92 10.19 0.36 -6.11
CA ASN A 92 11.14 0.49 -7.19
C ASN A 92 10.67 -0.27 -8.45
N MET A 93 10.16 -1.48 -8.28
CA MET A 93 9.63 -2.29 -9.38
C MET A 93 8.46 -1.57 -10.06
N ILE A 94 7.51 -1.08 -9.30
CA ILE A 94 6.34 -0.37 -9.87
C ILE A 94 6.79 0.89 -10.62
N SER A 95 7.77 1.61 -10.08
CA SER A 95 8.27 2.83 -10.72
C SER A 95 8.93 2.57 -12.09
N GLN A 96 9.33 1.32 -12.35
CA GLN A 96 10.02 0.94 -13.57
C GLN A 96 9.15 0.17 -14.57
N LEU A 97 7.87 -0.03 -14.26
CA LEU A 97 6.95 -0.64 -15.21
C LEU A 97 6.78 0.27 -16.44
N GLU A 98 6.44 -0.34 -17.56
CA GLU A 98 6.18 0.43 -18.78
C GLU A 98 5.05 1.42 -18.55
N SER A 99 5.13 2.57 -19.23
CA SER A 99 4.11 3.58 -19.16
C SER A 99 2.75 3.01 -19.59
N THR A 100 1.70 3.43 -18.90
CA THR A 100 0.31 3.05 -19.22
C THR A 100 -0.30 3.90 -20.32
N ASP A 101 0.44 4.89 -20.80
CA ASP A 101 -0.02 5.78 -21.88
C ASP A 101 0.04 5.11 -23.25
#